data_980a762e9bca68a8fa60282182f5d7fd
#
_entry.id   980a762e9bca68a8fa60282182f5d7fd
#
_cell.length_a   1.000
_cell.length_b   1.000
_cell.length_c   1.000
_cell.angle_alpha   90.00
_cell.angle_beta   90.00
_cell.angle_gamma   90.00
#
_symmetry.space_group_name_H-M   'P 1'
#
loop_
_entity.id
_entity.type
_entity.pdbx_description
1 polymer ?
#
loop_
_entity_poly.entity_id
_entity_poly.type
_entity_poly.pdbx_seq_one_letter_code
_entity_poly.pdbx_strand_id
1 'polypeptide(L)'
;MFKEGIPMKKLLVFLLGIMVMAAVTAGCGGDNKSDGKPAAQKFITIATGGTSGTYFPLGGALADILNKNVPGCNASAQSTGASVANVNLLQQNKVDIAFIQNDIAYYAANGTEMFKDKKVSGIRGLATLYPETVQIVTLKKSGIKDVADFRGKRIAVGAAGSGTEANARQIMAAYGIKYDDVKVQYLSFGEAANALKDGNVDAAFVTAGHPTAAIQDIATQNELVLVPVADDKADALIKQYPFYTKLTIKANTYANQTVDVPAVAVKCMLAVTDKMDEGTAYNVAKALYGNLDRMKAAHSAANAISKETAKDGMSVELNAGAEKFFSGK
;
A
#
# COMPACT_ATOMS: atom_id res chain seq x y z
N MET A 1 -62.77 18.75 16.95
CA MET A 1 -63.10 20.11 17.33
C MET A 1 -61.83 20.96 17.03
N PHE A 2 -62.00 21.93 16.07
CA PHE A 2 -61.10 22.98 15.60
C PHE A 2 -59.73 22.54 15.04
N LYS A 3 -59.44 22.51 13.75
CA LYS A 3 -59.40 23.48 12.61
C LYS A 3 -58.78 24.82 12.97
N GLU A 4 -57.60 25.06 12.33
CA GLU A 4 -57.17 26.34 11.70
C GLU A 4 -55.77 26.05 11.15
N GLY A 5 -55.37 26.16 9.86
CA GLY A 5 -55.75 27.10 8.86
C GLY A 5 -54.56 28.09 8.69
N ILE A 6 -53.46 27.70 7.93
CA ILE A 6 -52.36 28.58 7.60
C ILE A 6 -52.66 29.34 6.31
N PRO A 7 -52.61 30.69 6.28
CA PRO A 7 -52.98 31.46 5.12
C PRO A 7 -51.89 31.53 4.06
N MET A 8 -52.32 31.24 2.86
CA MET A 8 -51.69 31.45 1.59
C MET A 8 -51.65 32.94 1.24
N LYS A 9 -50.54 33.64 1.52
CA LYS A 9 -50.24 34.96 0.94
C LYS A 9 -48.75 35.23 1.06
N LYS A 10 -48.05 35.01 -0.06
CA LYS A 10 -46.90 35.76 -0.61
C LYS A 10 -46.26 34.98 -1.76
N LEU A 11 -47.09 34.74 -2.75
CA LEU A 11 -46.65 34.48 -4.13
C LEU A 11 -46.96 35.75 -4.88
N LEU A 12 -46.03 36.49 -5.28
CA LEU A 12 -45.91 37.51 -6.33
C LEU A 12 -44.83 38.50 -5.92
N VAL A 13 -43.90 38.61 -6.72
CA VAL A 13 -42.99 39.70 -7.06
C VAL A 13 -41.58 39.11 -7.26
N PHE A 14 -41.27 38.80 -8.48
CA PHE A 14 -40.11 39.23 -9.23
C PHE A 14 -40.02 38.50 -10.59
N LEU A 15 -40.96 38.92 -11.45
CA LEU A 15 -40.84 38.79 -12.90
C LEU A 15 -40.82 40.25 -13.40
N LEU A 16 -39.63 40.81 -13.65
CA LEU A 16 -39.38 41.91 -14.59
C LEU A 16 -37.88 42.20 -14.63
N GLY A 17 -37.30 42.04 -15.80
CA GLY A 17 -35.91 42.41 -16.05
C GLY A 17 -35.31 41.75 -17.29
N ILE A 18 -36.11 41.63 -18.35
CA ILE A 18 -35.59 41.32 -19.69
C ILE A 18 -35.64 42.59 -20.55
N MET A 19 -34.59 42.80 -21.31
CA MET A 19 -34.38 43.73 -22.41
C MET A 19 -33.63 45.04 -22.11
N VAL A 20 -32.56 45.11 -22.84
CA VAL A 20 -31.94 46.26 -23.57
C VAL A 20 -30.42 46.03 -23.50
N MET A 21 -29.57 46.01 -24.51
CA MET A 21 -29.58 46.41 -25.91
C MET A 21 -28.31 45.85 -26.59
N ALA A 22 -28.43 45.41 -27.79
CA ALA A 22 -27.30 45.18 -28.68
C ALA A 22 -26.70 46.55 -29.12
N ALA A 23 -25.38 46.68 -29.01
CA ALA A 23 -24.62 47.67 -29.74
C ALA A 23 -23.34 47.04 -30.26
N VAL A 24 -23.29 46.99 -31.58
CA VAL A 24 -22.17 46.56 -32.43
C VAL A 24 -21.08 47.62 -32.39
N THR A 25 -19.85 47.21 -32.05
CA THR A 25 -18.65 47.90 -32.55
C THR A 25 -17.65 46.88 -33.04
N ALA A 26 -17.44 46.85 -34.36
CA ALA A 26 -16.35 46.19 -34.98
C ALA A 26 -15.02 46.83 -34.56
N GLY A 27 -14.12 46.03 -34.02
CA GLY A 27 -12.73 46.38 -33.74
C GLY A 27 -11.85 45.19 -34.04
N CYS A 28 -11.16 45.25 -35.19
CA CYS A 28 -10.08 44.33 -35.55
C CYS A 28 -8.92 44.46 -34.56
N GLY A 29 -8.53 43.38 -33.95
CA GLY A 29 -7.30 43.23 -33.16
C GLY A 29 -7.09 41.78 -32.86
N GLY A 30 -6.25 41.13 -33.68
CA GLY A 30 -5.91 39.72 -33.50
C GLY A 30 -5.06 39.52 -32.23
N ASP A 31 -5.57 38.77 -31.29
CA ASP A 31 -4.78 38.04 -30.29
C ASP A 31 -5.38 36.63 -30.22
N ASN A 32 -4.64 35.68 -30.78
CA ASN A 32 -4.88 34.25 -30.56
C ASN A 32 -4.66 33.94 -29.07
N LYS A 33 -5.64 34.24 -28.21
CA LYS A 33 -5.77 33.56 -26.94
C LYS A 33 -6.30 32.17 -27.25
N SER A 34 -5.42 31.20 -27.21
CA SER A 34 -5.82 29.80 -27.10
C SER A 34 -6.77 29.71 -25.91
N ASP A 35 -8.05 29.51 -26.20
CA ASP A 35 -9.03 29.09 -25.21
C ASP A 35 -8.58 27.72 -24.64
N GLY A 36 -7.69 27.79 -23.65
CA GLY A 36 -7.30 26.64 -22.86
C GLY A 36 -8.50 26.19 -22.07
N LYS A 37 -9.33 25.29 -22.63
CA LYS A 37 -10.25 24.50 -21.83
C LYS A 37 -9.45 23.98 -20.65
N PRO A 38 -9.86 24.17 -19.38
CA PRO A 38 -9.16 23.57 -18.25
C PRO A 38 -9.04 22.07 -18.56
N ALA A 39 -7.83 21.53 -18.54
CA ALA A 39 -7.62 20.10 -18.72
C ALA A 39 -8.53 19.38 -17.74
N ALA A 40 -9.30 18.41 -18.21
CA ALA A 40 -10.20 17.64 -17.37
C ALA A 40 -9.40 17.08 -16.20
N GLN A 41 -9.81 17.40 -14.97
CA GLN A 41 -9.13 16.97 -13.77
C GLN A 41 -9.22 15.43 -13.67
N LYS A 42 -8.07 14.76 -13.55
CA LYS A 42 -7.98 13.32 -13.42
C LYS A 42 -7.77 12.95 -11.96
N PHE A 43 -8.76 12.35 -11.35
CA PHE A 43 -8.66 11.83 -9.99
C PHE A 43 -7.90 10.51 -9.99
N ILE A 44 -6.95 10.35 -9.07
CA ILE A 44 -6.18 9.11 -8.88
C ILE A 44 -6.24 8.72 -7.42
N THR A 45 -6.86 7.60 -7.12
CA THR A 45 -6.93 7.05 -5.77
C THR A 45 -5.86 5.97 -5.60
N ILE A 46 -5.03 6.11 -4.55
CA ILE A 46 -3.91 5.21 -4.25
C ILE A 46 -4.25 4.41 -2.99
N ALA A 47 -4.44 3.10 -3.15
CA ALA A 47 -4.64 2.19 -2.02
C ALA A 47 -3.30 1.86 -1.35
N THR A 48 -3.27 1.92 -0.02
CA THR A 48 -2.06 1.71 0.78
C THR A 48 -2.23 0.54 1.78
N GLY A 49 -2.06 0.77 3.04
CA GLY A 49 -2.25 -0.15 4.16
C GLY A 49 -2.59 0.63 5.42
N GLY A 50 -2.42 0.03 6.59
CA GLY A 50 -2.58 0.73 7.86
C GLY A 50 -1.57 1.87 8.02
N THR A 51 -1.97 2.92 8.73
CA THR A 51 -1.19 4.18 8.88
C THR A 51 0.16 4.01 9.60
N SER A 52 0.33 2.93 10.37
CA SER A 52 1.56 2.60 11.11
C SER A 52 2.56 1.76 10.31
N GLY A 53 2.25 1.47 9.03
CA GLY A 53 3.10 0.74 8.09
C GLY A 53 3.80 1.66 7.08
N THR A 54 4.55 1.06 6.15
CA THR A 54 5.35 1.77 5.14
C THR A 54 4.52 2.26 3.94
N TYR A 55 3.46 1.56 3.56
CA TYR A 55 2.62 1.92 2.40
C TYR A 55 1.99 3.30 2.53
N PHE A 56 1.44 3.63 3.70
CA PHE A 56 0.68 4.86 3.87
C PHE A 56 1.52 6.13 3.68
N PRO A 57 2.68 6.32 4.36
CA PRO A 57 3.53 7.49 4.13
C PRO A 57 4.06 7.56 2.69
N LEU A 58 4.41 6.42 2.06
CA LEU A 58 4.87 6.41 0.67
C LEU A 58 3.73 6.68 -0.31
N GLY A 59 2.51 6.22 -0.04
CA GLY A 59 1.33 6.55 -0.83
C GLY A 59 0.99 8.03 -0.78
N GLY A 60 1.10 8.65 0.40
CA GLY A 60 0.96 10.10 0.57
C GLY A 60 2.02 10.88 -0.21
N ALA A 61 3.28 10.41 -0.18
CA ALA A 61 4.37 11.02 -0.95
C ALA A 61 4.13 10.87 -2.46
N LEU A 62 3.67 9.72 -2.92
CA LEU A 62 3.33 9.50 -4.34
C LEU A 62 2.18 10.41 -4.76
N ALA A 63 1.12 10.53 -3.96
CA ALA A 63 0.01 11.45 -4.25
C ALA A 63 0.50 12.91 -4.39
N ASP A 64 1.37 13.36 -3.47
CA ASP A 64 1.97 14.69 -3.52
C ASP A 64 2.84 14.88 -4.79
N ILE A 65 3.62 13.88 -5.16
CA ILE A 65 4.42 13.89 -6.41
C ILE A 65 3.50 14.02 -7.63
N LEU A 66 2.45 13.22 -7.72
CA LEU A 66 1.53 13.24 -8.85
C LEU A 66 0.81 14.58 -8.97
N ASN A 67 0.33 15.12 -7.86
CA ASN A 67 -0.36 16.42 -7.82
C ASN A 67 0.53 17.58 -8.28
N LYS A 68 1.84 17.50 -8.01
CA LYS A 68 2.78 18.57 -8.39
C LYS A 68 3.34 18.41 -9.80
N ASN A 69 3.49 17.19 -10.30
CA ASN A 69 4.26 16.92 -11.52
C ASN A 69 3.43 16.38 -12.68
N VAL A 70 2.15 16.03 -12.47
CA VAL A 70 1.26 15.56 -13.54
C VAL A 70 0.14 16.58 -13.73
N PRO A 71 0.12 17.34 -14.84
CA PRO A 71 -0.89 18.37 -15.05
C PRO A 71 -2.32 17.82 -14.99
N GLY A 72 -3.19 18.50 -14.26
CA GLY A 72 -4.59 18.13 -14.09
C GLY A 72 -4.82 16.91 -13.17
N CYS A 73 -3.78 16.35 -12.55
CA CYS A 73 -3.91 15.26 -11.60
C CYS A 73 -4.41 15.75 -10.23
N ASN A 74 -5.30 14.97 -9.63
CA ASN A 74 -5.73 15.11 -8.24
C ASN A 74 -5.63 13.72 -7.59
N ALA A 75 -4.47 13.41 -7.04
CA ALA A 75 -4.19 12.14 -6.40
C ALA A 75 -4.39 12.20 -4.89
N SER A 76 -4.89 11.12 -4.32
CA SER A 76 -5.04 10.93 -2.87
C SER A 76 -4.69 9.51 -2.45
N ALA A 77 -4.08 9.36 -1.28
CA ALA A 77 -3.81 8.07 -0.67
C ALA A 77 -4.87 7.73 0.36
N GLN A 78 -5.30 6.45 0.38
CA GLN A 78 -6.24 5.94 1.37
C GLN A 78 -5.66 4.76 2.14
N SER A 79 -5.94 4.70 3.43
CA SER A 79 -5.64 3.54 4.27
C SER A 79 -6.59 2.38 3.95
N THR A 80 -6.06 1.16 3.95
CA THR A 80 -6.80 -0.06 3.59
C THR A 80 -6.33 -1.25 4.44
N GLY A 81 -6.91 -2.43 4.18
CA GLY A 81 -6.45 -3.72 4.71
C GLY A 81 -5.17 -4.28 4.05
N ALA A 82 -4.46 -3.49 3.24
CA ALA A 82 -3.26 -3.83 2.47
C ALA A 82 -3.49 -4.83 1.30
N SER A 83 -2.51 -5.67 0.96
CA SER A 83 -2.32 -6.24 -0.38
C SER A 83 -3.53 -6.97 -0.98
N VAL A 84 -4.16 -7.89 -0.25
CA VAL A 84 -5.32 -8.66 -0.77
C VAL A 84 -6.54 -7.76 -0.91
N ALA A 85 -6.76 -6.88 0.09
CA ALA A 85 -7.82 -5.88 0.03
C ALA A 85 -7.61 -4.93 -1.16
N ASN A 86 -6.36 -4.52 -1.41
CA ASN A 86 -5.98 -3.61 -2.50
C ASN A 86 -6.21 -4.24 -3.88
N VAL A 87 -5.87 -5.50 -4.05
CA VAL A 87 -6.19 -6.25 -5.28
C VAL A 87 -7.71 -6.26 -5.54
N ASN A 88 -8.51 -6.51 -4.51
CA ASN A 88 -9.96 -6.49 -4.63
C ASN A 88 -10.51 -5.08 -4.97
N LEU A 89 -9.92 -4.03 -4.41
CA LEU A 89 -10.28 -2.64 -4.73
C LEU A 89 -9.93 -2.28 -6.19
N LEU A 90 -8.76 -2.70 -6.68
CA LEU A 90 -8.36 -2.55 -8.10
C LEU A 90 -9.35 -3.28 -9.02
N GLN A 91 -9.69 -4.54 -8.72
CA GLN A 91 -10.63 -5.32 -9.52
C GLN A 91 -12.02 -4.66 -9.59
N GLN A 92 -12.45 -4.04 -8.49
CA GLN A 92 -13.72 -3.31 -8.41
C GLN A 92 -13.66 -1.89 -8.98
N ASN A 93 -12.52 -1.46 -9.52
CA ASN A 93 -12.24 -0.09 -9.99
C ASN A 93 -12.55 0.98 -8.92
N LYS A 94 -12.32 0.68 -7.66
CA LYS A 94 -12.47 1.63 -6.54
C LYS A 94 -11.21 2.42 -6.27
N VAL A 95 -10.07 1.95 -6.80
CA VAL A 95 -8.78 2.62 -6.74
C VAL A 95 -8.07 2.46 -8.08
N ASP A 96 -7.17 3.37 -8.40
CA ASP A 96 -6.44 3.41 -9.66
C ASP A 96 -5.05 2.80 -9.53
N ILE A 97 -4.39 3.03 -8.39
CA ILE A 97 -3.05 2.52 -8.06
C ILE A 97 -3.11 1.84 -6.69
N ALA A 98 -2.38 0.77 -6.53
CA ALA A 98 -2.30 0.07 -5.25
C ALA A 98 -0.87 -0.33 -4.90
N PHE A 99 -0.50 -0.14 -3.64
CA PHE A 99 0.66 -0.80 -3.05
C PHE A 99 0.27 -2.24 -2.71
N ILE A 100 0.99 -3.21 -3.22
CA ILE A 100 0.78 -4.64 -2.98
C ILE A 100 2.12 -5.38 -2.90
N GLN A 101 2.12 -6.53 -2.25
CA GLN A 101 3.23 -7.46 -2.30
C GLN A 101 3.26 -8.20 -3.65
N ASN A 102 4.45 -8.51 -4.15
CA ASN A 102 4.62 -9.21 -5.42
C ASN A 102 4.09 -10.64 -5.41
N ASP A 103 4.19 -11.36 -4.30
CA ASP A 103 3.59 -12.69 -4.10
C ASP A 103 2.06 -12.62 -4.19
N ILE A 104 1.43 -11.62 -3.54
CA ILE A 104 -0.02 -11.42 -3.60
C ILE A 104 -0.49 -11.08 -5.01
N ALA A 105 0.29 -10.26 -5.75
CA ALA A 105 0.00 -9.97 -7.16
C ALA A 105 0.03 -11.25 -8.00
N TYR A 106 1.01 -12.12 -7.78
CA TYR A 106 1.10 -13.41 -8.46
C TYR A 106 -0.08 -14.32 -8.13
N TYR A 107 -0.42 -14.48 -6.84
CA TYR A 107 -1.54 -15.31 -6.43
C TYR A 107 -2.86 -14.82 -7.03
N ALA A 108 -3.06 -13.53 -7.09
CA ALA A 108 -4.23 -12.93 -7.71
C ALA A 108 -4.29 -13.20 -9.21
N ALA A 109 -3.20 -12.95 -9.93
CA ALA A 109 -3.12 -13.11 -11.38
C ALA A 109 -3.24 -14.58 -11.83
N ASN A 110 -2.87 -15.54 -10.97
CA ASN A 110 -2.94 -16.97 -11.28
C ASN A 110 -4.11 -17.71 -10.63
N GLY A 111 -4.87 -17.07 -9.73
CA GLY A 111 -5.98 -17.72 -9.03
C GLY A 111 -5.52 -18.81 -8.07
N THR A 112 -4.45 -18.54 -7.32
CA THR A 112 -3.88 -19.47 -6.34
C THR A 112 -3.97 -18.91 -4.92
N GLU A 113 -3.63 -19.70 -3.91
CA GLU A 113 -3.68 -19.33 -2.49
C GLU A 113 -5.05 -18.73 -2.10
N MET A 114 -5.08 -17.52 -1.52
CA MET A 114 -6.31 -16.84 -1.13
C MET A 114 -7.20 -16.40 -2.32
N PHE A 115 -6.68 -16.49 -3.54
CA PHE A 115 -7.44 -16.23 -4.78
C PHE A 115 -7.83 -17.50 -5.53
N LYS A 116 -7.73 -18.68 -4.89
CA LYS A 116 -8.18 -19.94 -5.50
C LYS A 116 -9.61 -19.79 -6.01
N ASP A 117 -9.82 -20.17 -7.26
CA ASP A 117 -11.08 -20.03 -8.00
C ASP A 117 -11.59 -18.59 -8.19
N LYS A 118 -10.74 -17.59 -7.91
CA LYS A 118 -11.04 -16.14 -8.02
C LYS A 118 -9.91 -15.39 -8.71
N LYS A 119 -9.46 -15.93 -9.85
CA LYS A 119 -8.39 -15.30 -10.64
C LYS A 119 -8.75 -13.84 -10.98
N VAL A 120 -7.83 -12.92 -10.73
CA VAL A 120 -7.96 -11.50 -11.07
C VAL A 120 -7.23 -11.26 -12.39
N SER A 121 -8.00 -11.20 -13.49
CA SER A 121 -7.46 -10.83 -14.79
C SER A 121 -7.22 -9.32 -14.88
N GLY A 122 -6.26 -8.91 -15.70
CA GLY A 122 -6.01 -7.49 -15.99
C GLY A 122 -5.19 -6.75 -14.95
N ILE A 123 -4.69 -7.40 -13.88
CA ILE A 123 -3.72 -6.78 -12.98
C ILE A 123 -2.39 -6.55 -13.72
N ARG A 124 -1.81 -5.35 -13.58
CA ARG A 124 -0.55 -4.93 -14.22
C ARG A 124 0.37 -4.28 -13.19
N GLY A 125 1.68 -4.47 -13.36
CA GLY A 125 2.68 -3.79 -12.56
C GLY A 125 3.00 -2.39 -13.10
N LEU A 126 3.29 -1.44 -12.21
CA LEU A 126 3.95 -0.18 -12.58
C LEU A 126 5.44 -0.24 -12.27
N ALA A 127 5.80 -0.69 -11.08
CA ALA A 127 7.18 -0.86 -10.63
C ALA A 127 7.24 -1.73 -9.38
N THR A 128 8.35 -2.43 -9.16
CA THR A 128 8.74 -2.88 -7.81
C THR A 128 9.52 -1.76 -7.12
N LEU A 129 9.40 -1.68 -5.80
CA LEU A 129 9.91 -0.53 -5.06
C LEU A 129 11.03 -0.90 -4.07
N TYR A 130 10.73 -1.68 -3.06
CA TYR A 130 11.67 -2.02 -1.98
C TYR A 130 11.35 -3.39 -1.38
N PRO A 131 12.30 -4.02 -0.67
CA PRO A 131 12.04 -5.25 0.06
C PRO A 131 11.09 -5.02 1.24
N GLU A 132 10.10 -5.85 1.38
CA GLU A 132 9.21 -5.92 2.54
C GLU A 132 9.66 -7.05 3.45
N THR A 133 10.37 -6.69 4.48
CA THR A 133 10.90 -7.64 5.45
C THR A 133 9.79 -8.17 6.35
N VAL A 134 9.70 -9.48 6.49
CA VAL A 134 8.85 -10.10 7.50
C VAL A 134 9.56 -9.99 8.84
N GLN A 135 9.07 -9.08 9.66
CA GLN A 135 9.58 -8.80 11.00
C GLN A 135 8.66 -9.47 12.00
N ILE A 136 9.18 -10.42 12.75
CA ILE A 136 8.43 -11.15 13.78
C ILE A 136 8.80 -10.54 15.12
N VAL A 137 7.82 -9.90 15.75
CA VAL A 137 8.03 -9.03 16.93
C VAL A 137 7.42 -9.64 18.15
N THR A 138 8.17 -9.64 19.25
CA THR A 138 7.70 -10.02 20.57
C THR A 138 8.33 -9.16 21.64
N LEU A 139 7.90 -9.31 22.88
CA LEU A 139 8.53 -8.68 24.04
C LEU A 139 9.35 -9.71 24.82
N LYS A 140 10.47 -9.30 25.39
CA LYS A 140 11.36 -10.17 26.17
C LYS A 140 10.62 -10.94 27.28
N LYS A 141 9.63 -10.32 27.90
CA LYS A 141 8.78 -10.95 28.92
C LYS A 141 7.96 -12.15 28.45
N SER A 142 7.74 -12.30 27.11
CA SER A 142 7.00 -13.43 26.54
C SER A 142 7.76 -14.75 26.60
N GLY A 143 9.10 -14.68 26.67
CA GLY A 143 9.99 -15.83 26.59
C GLY A 143 10.14 -16.44 25.20
N ILE A 144 9.46 -15.92 24.18
CA ILE A 144 9.53 -16.39 22.79
C ILE A 144 10.90 -16.02 22.19
N LYS A 145 11.59 -17.01 21.61
CA LYS A 145 12.89 -16.86 20.95
C LYS A 145 12.91 -17.41 19.54
N ASP A 146 11.97 -18.27 19.21
CA ASP A 146 11.84 -18.95 17.93
C ASP A 146 10.36 -19.04 17.52
N VAL A 147 10.09 -19.18 16.22
CA VAL A 147 8.73 -19.39 15.70
C VAL A 147 8.13 -20.69 16.27
N ALA A 148 8.96 -21.71 16.54
CA ALA A 148 8.51 -22.96 17.16
C ALA A 148 7.85 -22.77 18.54
N ASP A 149 8.15 -21.67 19.25
CA ASP A 149 7.56 -21.33 20.54
C ASP A 149 6.11 -20.81 20.44
N PHE A 150 5.56 -20.68 19.25
CA PHE A 150 4.23 -20.08 19.02
C PHE A 150 3.06 -20.97 19.44
N ARG A 151 3.27 -22.29 19.59
CA ARG A 151 2.18 -23.21 19.95
C ARG A 151 1.47 -22.78 21.23
N GLY A 152 0.14 -22.64 21.14
CA GLY A 152 -0.72 -22.16 22.23
C GLY A 152 -0.67 -20.66 22.51
N LYS A 153 0.19 -19.89 21.83
CA LYS A 153 0.35 -18.43 22.00
C LYS A 153 -0.68 -17.65 21.19
N ARG A 154 -0.88 -16.40 21.56
CA ARG A 154 -1.71 -15.40 20.85
C ARG A 154 -0.84 -14.67 19.86
N ILE A 155 -1.10 -14.86 18.57
CA ILE A 155 -0.27 -14.35 17.49
C ILE A 155 -1.06 -13.39 16.63
N ALA A 156 -0.61 -12.13 16.53
CA ALA A 156 -1.13 -11.18 15.56
C ALA A 156 -0.49 -11.47 14.19
N VAL A 157 -1.29 -11.92 13.23
CA VAL A 157 -0.84 -12.39 11.91
C VAL A 157 -0.94 -11.31 10.83
N GLY A 158 -1.26 -10.08 11.18
CA GLY A 158 -1.58 -8.99 10.26
C GLY A 158 -3.08 -8.78 10.13
N ALA A 159 -3.49 -7.70 9.47
CA ALA A 159 -4.89 -7.40 9.23
C ALA A 159 -5.55 -8.46 8.34
N ALA A 160 -6.84 -8.67 8.51
CA ALA A 160 -7.62 -9.50 7.59
C ALA A 160 -7.52 -8.93 6.16
N GLY A 161 -7.15 -9.77 5.20
CA GLY A 161 -6.94 -9.32 3.82
C GLY A 161 -5.59 -8.63 3.56
N SER A 162 -4.62 -8.79 4.47
CA SER A 162 -3.23 -8.32 4.25
C SER A 162 -2.36 -9.42 3.63
N GLY A 163 -1.28 -9.01 2.97
CA GLY A 163 -0.24 -9.95 2.55
C GLY A 163 0.58 -10.47 3.74
N THR A 164 0.67 -9.70 4.82
CA THR A 164 1.31 -10.12 6.08
C THR A 164 0.68 -11.38 6.64
N GLU A 165 -0.66 -11.51 6.56
CA GLU A 165 -1.36 -12.74 6.98
C GLU A 165 -0.90 -13.96 6.17
N ALA A 166 -0.77 -13.81 4.86
CA ALA A 166 -0.28 -14.89 4.00
C ALA A 166 1.15 -15.29 4.38
N ASN A 167 2.04 -14.31 4.59
CA ASN A 167 3.41 -14.56 5.01
C ASN A 167 3.48 -15.23 6.40
N ALA A 168 2.68 -14.79 7.36
CA ALA A 168 2.60 -15.40 8.69
C ALA A 168 2.19 -16.86 8.62
N ARG A 169 1.15 -17.17 7.85
CA ARG A 169 0.66 -18.54 7.63
C ARG A 169 1.72 -19.42 6.98
N GLN A 170 2.38 -18.92 5.94
CA GLN A 170 3.42 -19.65 5.20
C GLN A 170 4.66 -19.91 6.08
N ILE A 171 5.12 -18.91 6.83
CA ILE A 171 6.27 -19.07 7.73
C ILE A 171 5.92 -20.06 8.85
N MET A 172 4.80 -19.91 9.54
CA MET A 172 4.39 -20.86 10.57
C MET A 172 4.27 -22.28 10.01
N ALA A 173 3.75 -22.46 8.80
CA ALA A 173 3.68 -23.77 8.13
C ALA A 173 5.07 -24.36 7.88
N ALA A 174 6.09 -23.58 7.53
CA ALA A 174 7.48 -24.02 7.39
C ALA A 174 8.06 -24.56 8.73
N TYR A 175 7.54 -24.10 9.87
CA TYR A 175 7.85 -24.64 11.20
C TYR A 175 6.89 -25.75 11.64
N GLY A 176 5.98 -26.22 10.77
CA GLY A 176 4.99 -27.23 11.09
C GLY A 176 3.90 -26.76 12.06
N ILE A 177 3.65 -25.46 12.11
CA ILE A 177 2.62 -24.83 12.94
C ILE A 177 1.44 -24.44 12.06
N LYS A 178 0.23 -24.89 12.43
CA LYS A 178 -1.04 -24.51 11.80
C LYS A 178 -1.74 -23.44 12.63
N TYR A 179 -2.72 -22.79 12.06
CA TYR A 179 -3.54 -21.80 12.79
C TYR A 179 -4.29 -22.40 13.99
N ASP A 180 -4.67 -23.68 13.92
CA ASP A 180 -5.28 -24.40 15.04
C ASP A 180 -4.32 -24.62 16.22
N ASP A 181 -3.01 -24.52 16.01
CA ASP A 181 -1.99 -24.65 17.05
C ASP A 181 -1.76 -23.34 17.83
N VAL A 182 -2.33 -22.21 17.38
CA VAL A 182 -2.15 -20.87 17.93
C VAL A 182 -3.47 -20.13 18.11
N LYS A 183 -3.48 -19.06 18.89
CA LYS A 183 -4.64 -18.17 19.00
C LYS A 183 -4.45 -16.98 18.07
N VAL A 184 -4.94 -17.11 16.83
CA VAL A 184 -4.78 -16.12 15.77
C VAL A 184 -5.54 -14.84 16.08
N GLN A 185 -4.89 -13.68 15.85
CA GLN A 185 -5.47 -12.35 15.93
C GLN A 185 -5.22 -11.60 14.63
N TYR A 186 -6.29 -11.13 13.98
CA TYR A 186 -6.21 -10.34 12.75
C TYR A 186 -6.19 -8.86 13.11
N LEU A 187 -5.00 -8.28 13.22
CA LEU A 187 -4.79 -6.91 13.68
C LEU A 187 -3.93 -6.14 12.66
N SER A 188 -4.25 -4.87 12.46
CA SER A 188 -3.32 -3.94 11.80
C SER A 188 -2.04 -3.77 12.63
N PHE A 189 -0.97 -3.24 12.03
CA PHE A 189 0.31 -3.09 12.74
C PHE A 189 0.19 -2.21 13.99
N GLY A 190 -0.61 -1.13 13.94
CA GLY A 190 -0.83 -0.28 15.10
C GLY A 190 -1.63 -0.98 16.21
N GLU A 191 -2.69 -1.73 15.85
CA GLU A 191 -3.45 -2.52 16.81
C GLU A 191 -2.59 -3.64 17.43
N ALA A 192 -1.76 -4.32 16.60
CA ALA A 192 -0.84 -5.35 17.07
C ALA A 192 0.23 -4.77 18.03
N ALA A 193 0.75 -3.57 17.73
CA ALA A 193 1.69 -2.88 18.61
C ALA A 193 1.06 -2.58 19.98
N ASN A 194 -0.17 -2.07 20.02
CA ASN A 194 -0.90 -1.83 21.26
C ASN A 194 -1.19 -3.14 21.98
N ALA A 195 -1.68 -4.16 21.28
CA ALA A 195 -1.97 -5.46 21.87
C ALA A 195 -0.73 -6.15 22.46
N LEU A 196 0.46 -5.98 21.86
CA LEU A 196 1.74 -6.45 22.43
C LEU A 196 2.10 -5.70 23.72
N LYS A 197 2.00 -4.36 23.71
CA LYS A 197 2.30 -3.53 24.89
C LYS A 197 1.38 -3.89 26.06
N ASP A 198 0.10 -4.07 25.79
CA ASP A 198 -0.94 -4.42 26.77
C ASP A 198 -0.90 -5.91 27.20
N GLY A 199 -0.09 -6.73 26.52
CA GLY A 199 -0.01 -8.17 26.81
C GLY A 199 -1.22 -8.97 26.32
N ASN A 200 -1.98 -8.46 25.35
CA ASN A 200 -3.13 -9.11 24.72
C ASN A 200 -2.72 -10.06 23.59
N VAL A 201 -1.54 -9.89 23.01
CA VAL A 201 -0.87 -10.83 22.10
C VAL A 201 0.54 -11.11 22.58
N ASP A 202 1.10 -12.24 22.19
CA ASP A 202 2.42 -12.71 22.62
C ASP A 202 3.50 -12.44 21.56
N ALA A 203 3.12 -12.44 20.26
CA ALA A 203 3.96 -12.04 19.15
C ALA A 203 3.11 -11.46 18.00
N ALA A 204 3.76 -10.73 17.08
CA ALA A 204 3.12 -10.14 15.93
C ALA A 204 4.01 -10.26 14.68
N PHE A 205 3.38 -10.51 13.53
CA PHE A 205 4.00 -10.41 12.21
C PHE A 205 3.79 -9.00 11.63
N VAL A 206 4.86 -8.43 11.09
CA VAL A 206 4.88 -7.13 10.42
C VAL A 206 5.68 -7.28 9.12
N THR A 207 5.01 -7.39 7.96
CA THR A 207 5.68 -7.41 6.65
C THR A 207 5.67 -6.00 6.08
N ALA A 208 6.82 -5.35 6.12
CA ALA A 208 6.96 -3.94 5.75
C ALA A 208 8.43 -3.57 5.46
N GLY A 209 8.64 -2.41 4.84
CA GLY A 209 9.95 -1.76 4.86
C GLY A 209 10.34 -1.36 6.27
N HIS A 210 11.57 -1.64 6.66
CA HIS A 210 12.07 -1.29 7.99
C HIS A 210 13.01 -0.07 7.94
N PRO A 211 13.13 0.70 9.07
CA PRO A 211 12.39 0.56 10.30
C PRO A 211 10.90 0.91 10.14
N THR A 212 10.01 0.16 10.80
CA THR A 212 8.56 0.34 10.71
C THR A 212 8.03 1.11 11.91
N ALA A 213 7.18 2.10 11.72
CA ALA A 213 6.70 2.98 12.79
C ALA A 213 6.04 2.22 13.96
N ALA A 214 5.22 1.21 13.67
CA ALA A 214 4.60 0.37 14.71
C ALA A 214 5.63 -0.34 15.60
N ILE A 215 6.75 -0.80 15.02
CA ILE A 215 7.82 -1.49 15.80
C ILE A 215 8.65 -0.47 16.56
N GLN A 216 8.92 0.70 15.98
CA GLN A 216 9.59 1.80 16.68
C GLN A 216 8.80 2.22 17.93
N ASP A 217 7.47 2.33 17.83
CA ASP A 217 6.58 2.64 18.96
C ASP A 217 6.69 1.60 20.10
N ILE A 218 6.73 0.30 19.77
CA ILE A 218 6.97 -0.76 20.77
C ILE A 218 8.34 -0.58 21.43
N ALA A 219 9.38 -0.38 20.62
CA ALA A 219 10.78 -0.34 21.08
C ALA A 219 11.10 0.87 21.98
N THR A 220 10.31 1.95 21.95
CA THR A 220 10.52 3.13 22.80
C THR A 220 10.22 2.87 24.27
N GLN A 221 9.33 1.94 24.59
CA GLN A 221 8.80 1.72 25.94
C GLN A 221 8.95 0.30 26.45
N ASN A 222 9.38 -0.64 25.59
CA ASN A 222 9.43 -2.06 25.90
C ASN A 222 10.75 -2.70 25.44
N GLU A 223 11.16 -3.77 26.12
CA GLU A 223 12.26 -4.61 25.67
C GLU A 223 11.78 -5.45 24.47
N LEU A 224 11.96 -4.90 23.27
CA LEU A 224 11.63 -5.53 22.00
C LEU A 224 12.56 -6.71 21.72
N VAL A 225 12.01 -7.78 21.17
CA VAL A 225 12.75 -8.91 20.59
C VAL A 225 12.24 -9.15 19.18
N LEU A 226 13.14 -9.21 18.21
CA LEU A 226 12.85 -9.71 16.87
C LEU A 226 13.17 -11.21 16.83
N VAL A 227 12.17 -12.02 16.47
CA VAL A 227 12.31 -13.47 16.35
C VAL A 227 12.88 -13.79 14.96
N PRO A 228 14.02 -14.51 14.87
CA PRO A 228 14.64 -14.85 13.61
C PRO A 228 13.83 -15.89 12.84
N VAL A 229 14.01 -15.89 11.51
CA VAL A 229 13.63 -17.02 10.65
C VAL A 229 14.89 -17.86 10.42
N ALA A 230 14.87 -19.11 10.87
CA ALA A 230 16.02 -20.02 10.74
C ALA A 230 16.35 -20.28 9.25
N ASP A 231 17.63 -20.43 8.95
CA ASP A 231 18.13 -20.55 7.57
C ASP A 231 17.51 -21.73 6.81
N ASP A 232 17.37 -22.90 7.44
CA ASP A 232 16.74 -24.09 6.85
C ASP A 232 15.24 -23.84 6.56
N LYS A 233 14.57 -23.07 7.39
CA LYS A 233 13.16 -22.68 7.21
C LYS A 233 13.02 -21.64 6.10
N ALA A 234 13.94 -20.69 6.03
CA ALA A 234 14.00 -19.73 4.94
C ALA A 234 14.25 -20.43 3.59
N ASP A 235 15.16 -21.40 3.52
CA ASP A 235 15.43 -22.19 2.31
C ASP A 235 14.22 -23.02 1.87
N ALA A 236 13.55 -23.68 2.82
CA ALA A 236 12.31 -24.42 2.54
C ALA A 236 11.19 -23.51 2.02
N LEU A 237 11.05 -22.31 2.63
CA LEU A 237 10.06 -21.32 2.23
C LEU A 237 10.32 -20.79 0.82
N ILE A 238 11.58 -20.43 0.50
CA ILE A 238 11.99 -19.95 -0.84
C ILE A 238 11.78 -21.03 -1.91
N LYS A 239 12.07 -22.29 -1.59
CA LYS A 239 11.82 -23.41 -2.51
C LYS A 239 10.35 -23.56 -2.86
N GLN A 240 9.45 -23.34 -1.91
CA GLN A 240 8.01 -23.45 -2.11
C GLN A 240 7.39 -22.17 -2.68
N TYR A 241 7.90 -21.02 -2.28
CA TYR A 241 7.40 -19.69 -2.63
C TYR A 241 8.58 -18.82 -3.11
N PRO A 242 8.91 -18.83 -4.40
CA PRO A 242 10.13 -18.21 -4.95
C PRO A 242 10.13 -16.67 -4.91
N PHE A 243 9.11 -16.07 -4.32
CA PHE A 243 9.02 -14.62 -4.08
C PHE A 243 9.82 -14.17 -2.86
N TYR A 244 10.08 -15.09 -1.92
CA TYR A 244 10.88 -14.79 -0.75
C TYR A 244 12.36 -14.73 -1.09
N THR A 245 13.04 -13.83 -0.38
CA THR A 245 14.50 -13.72 -0.36
C THR A 245 14.98 -13.67 1.09
N LYS A 246 16.17 -14.21 1.37
CA LYS A 246 16.81 -14.02 2.69
C LYS A 246 17.23 -12.57 2.84
N LEU A 247 17.01 -12.02 4.02
CA LEU A 247 17.41 -10.67 4.40
C LEU A 247 17.81 -10.65 5.87
N THR A 248 18.73 -9.76 6.23
CA THR A 248 19.12 -9.56 7.63
C THR A 248 18.68 -8.17 8.09
N ILE A 249 17.89 -8.12 9.15
CA ILE A 249 17.60 -6.87 9.87
C ILE A 249 18.84 -6.53 10.68
N LYS A 250 19.51 -5.43 10.31
CA LYS A 250 20.77 -5.05 10.94
C LYS A 250 20.57 -4.58 12.37
N ALA A 251 21.58 -4.85 13.20
CA ALA A 251 21.65 -4.30 14.55
C ALA A 251 21.42 -2.78 14.56
N ASN A 252 20.78 -2.29 15.60
CA ASN A 252 20.42 -0.88 15.76
C ASN A 252 19.38 -0.34 14.74
N THR A 253 18.67 -1.23 14.03
CA THR A 253 17.48 -0.82 13.27
C THR A 253 16.37 -0.31 14.20
N TYR A 254 16.24 -0.91 15.37
CA TYR A 254 15.31 -0.48 16.44
C TYR A 254 16.06 -0.23 17.75
N ALA A 255 15.48 0.58 18.64
CA ALA A 255 16.04 0.84 19.94
C ALA A 255 16.28 -0.48 20.71
N ASN A 256 17.44 -0.62 21.31
CA ASN A 256 17.87 -1.79 22.09
C ASN A 256 17.99 -3.13 21.30
N GLN A 257 17.85 -3.12 19.99
CA GLN A 257 18.14 -4.27 19.14
C GLN A 257 19.63 -4.27 18.78
N THR A 258 20.44 -5.03 19.53
CA THR A 258 21.91 -4.97 19.46
C THR A 258 22.55 -6.01 18.54
N VAL A 259 21.77 -6.91 17.95
CA VAL A 259 22.24 -8.01 17.10
C VAL A 259 21.56 -8.01 15.74
N ASP A 260 22.24 -8.51 14.72
CA ASP A 260 21.66 -8.81 13.44
C ASP A 260 20.62 -9.93 13.56
N VAL A 261 19.49 -9.81 12.87
CA VAL A 261 18.40 -10.80 12.93
C VAL A 261 18.11 -11.33 11.52
N PRO A 262 18.34 -12.65 11.28
CA PRO A 262 17.94 -13.29 10.03
C PRO A 262 16.44 -13.22 9.81
N ALA A 263 16.03 -12.84 8.60
CA ALA A 263 14.64 -12.70 8.21
C ALA A 263 14.46 -13.09 6.73
N VAL A 264 13.22 -13.09 6.28
CA VAL A 264 12.87 -13.19 4.87
C VAL A 264 12.11 -11.95 4.43
N ALA A 265 12.14 -11.67 3.13
CA ALA A 265 11.44 -10.54 2.55
C ALA A 265 10.75 -10.95 1.25
N VAL A 266 9.63 -10.30 0.95
CA VAL A 266 9.02 -10.21 -0.38
C VAL A 266 9.25 -8.80 -0.93
N LYS A 267 8.70 -8.43 -2.08
CA LYS A 267 8.87 -7.07 -2.62
C LYS A 267 7.55 -6.31 -2.65
N CYS A 268 7.62 -5.04 -2.27
CA CYS A 268 6.60 -4.06 -2.55
C CYS A 268 6.55 -3.76 -4.05
N MET A 269 5.36 -3.69 -4.62
CA MET A 269 5.15 -3.18 -5.96
C MET A 269 3.97 -2.23 -6.02
N LEU A 270 3.98 -1.34 -7.01
CA LEU A 270 2.81 -0.60 -7.44
C LEU A 270 2.09 -1.40 -8.52
N ALA A 271 0.80 -1.61 -8.33
CA ALA A 271 -0.07 -2.27 -9.27
C ALA A 271 -1.22 -1.36 -9.73
N VAL A 272 -1.68 -1.61 -10.93
CA VAL A 272 -2.84 -1.00 -11.58
C VAL A 272 -3.65 -2.08 -12.28
N THR A 273 -4.70 -1.70 -12.99
CA THR A 273 -5.37 -2.60 -13.93
C THR A 273 -5.00 -2.24 -15.37
N ASP A 274 -5.28 -3.14 -16.31
CA ASP A 274 -5.17 -2.92 -17.76
C ASP A 274 -6.05 -1.79 -18.28
N LYS A 275 -6.95 -1.26 -17.45
CA LYS A 275 -7.78 -0.08 -17.76
C LYS A 275 -7.03 1.24 -17.60
N MET A 276 -5.90 1.27 -16.89
CA MET A 276 -5.07 2.46 -16.83
C MET A 276 -4.39 2.66 -18.19
N ASP A 277 -4.68 3.76 -18.85
CA ASP A 277 -4.11 4.09 -20.16
C ASP A 277 -2.59 4.27 -20.11
N GLU A 278 -1.94 4.00 -21.25
CA GLU A 278 -0.48 4.06 -21.42
C GLU A 278 0.10 5.42 -20.99
N GLY A 279 -0.54 6.51 -21.40
CA GLY A 279 -0.06 7.87 -21.12
C GLY A 279 -0.07 8.17 -19.61
N THR A 280 -1.12 7.76 -18.91
CA THR A 280 -1.22 7.92 -17.46
C THR A 280 -0.17 7.09 -16.75
N ALA A 281 -0.03 5.81 -17.07
CA ALA A 281 0.97 4.94 -16.44
C ALA A 281 2.40 5.44 -16.69
N TYR A 282 2.70 5.92 -17.91
CA TYR A 282 3.98 6.56 -18.23
C TYR A 282 4.23 7.79 -17.36
N ASN A 283 3.25 8.68 -17.23
CA ASN A 283 3.38 9.91 -16.45
C ASN A 283 3.53 9.61 -14.94
N VAL A 284 2.83 8.62 -14.42
CA VAL A 284 3.01 8.16 -13.03
C VAL A 284 4.42 7.65 -12.79
N ALA A 285 4.93 6.77 -13.65
CA ALA A 285 6.30 6.26 -13.53
C ALA A 285 7.33 7.40 -13.66
N LYS A 286 7.17 8.27 -14.65
CA LYS A 286 8.05 9.43 -14.86
C LYS A 286 8.06 10.38 -13.65
N ALA A 287 6.90 10.69 -13.10
CA ALA A 287 6.78 11.57 -11.94
C ALA A 287 7.43 10.93 -10.70
N LEU A 288 7.16 9.64 -10.43
CA LEU A 288 7.75 8.90 -9.32
C LEU A 288 9.28 8.92 -9.40
N TYR A 289 9.85 8.45 -10.51
CA TYR A 289 11.30 8.30 -10.65
C TYR A 289 12.04 9.63 -10.86
N GLY A 290 11.34 10.68 -11.24
CA GLY A 290 11.87 12.04 -11.28
C GLY A 290 11.91 12.75 -9.92
N ASN A 291 11.26 12.18 -8.88
CA ASN A 291 11.07 12.82 -7.58
C ASN A 291 11.34 11.86 -6.40
N LEU A 292 12.31 10.96 -6.52
CA LEU A 292 12.61 9.95 -5.48
C LEU A 292 12.98 10.56 -4.13
N ASP A 293 13.56 11.76 -4.10
CA ASP A 293 13.90 12.42 -2.84
C ASP A 293 12.67 12.71 -1.98
N ARG A 294 11.51 12.98 -2.60
CA ARG A 294 10.24 13.12 -1.87
C ARG A 294 9.78 11.80 -1.26
N MET A 295 10.02 10.67 -1.95
CA MET A 295 9.75 9.33 -1.41
C MET A 295 10.67 9.01 -0.23
N LYS A 296 11.99 9.26 -0.38
CA LYS A 296 12.99 9.05 0.67
C LYS A 296 12.72 9.88 1.92
N ALA A 297 12.26 11.13 1.73
CA ALA A 297 11.86 12.00 2.84
C ALA A 297 10.62 11.49 3.59
N ALA A 298 9.77 10.69 2.95
CA ALA A 298 8.58 10.10 3.60
C ALA A 298 8.91 8.83 4.40
N HIS A 299 9.82 7.99 3.88
CA HIS A 299 10.22 6.76 4.56
C HIS A 299 11.56 6.24 4.03
N SER A 300 12.45 5.82 4.93
CA SER A 300 13.81 5.35 4.59
C SER A 300 13.85 4.11 3.69
N ALA A 301 12.82 3.26 3.71
CA ALA A 301 12.71 2.13 2.77
C ALA A 301 12.76 2.58 1.29
N ALA A 302 12.37 3.84 1.00
CA ALA A 302 12.46 4.40 -0.34
C ALA A 302 13.90 4.61 -0.85
N ASN A 303 14.92 4.49 0.00
CA ASN A 303 16.32 4.48 -0.44
C ASN A 303 16.64 3.29 -1.37
N ALA A 304 15.84 2.23 -1.31
CA ALA A 304 15.98 1.07 -2.21
C ALA A 304 15.27 1.25 -3.57
N ILE A 305 14.51 2.33 -3.77
CA ILE A 305 13.78 2.56 -5.01
C ILE A 305 14.74 3.11 -6.07
N SER A 306 14.90 2.37 -7.16
CA SER A 306 15.70 2.81 -8.32
C SER A 306 15.11 2.31 -9.63
N LYS A 307 15.49 2.93 -10.75
CA LYS A 307 15.06 2.47 -12.08
C LYS A 307 15.66 1.11 -12.44
N GLU A 308 16.87 0.85 -11.99
CA GLU A 308 17.65 -0.36 -12.27
C GLU A 308 16.94 -1.59 -11.68
N THR A 309 16.32 -1.45 -10.52
CA THR A 309 15.65 -2.53 -9.79
C THR A 309 14.13 -2.55 -9.94
N ALA A 310 13.58 -1.62 -10.73
CA ALA A 310 12.13 -1.43 -10.86
C ALA A 310 11.36 -2.62 -11.42
N LYS A 311 12.04 -3.56 -12.06
CA LYS A 311 11.45 -4.79 -12.60
C LYS A 311 11.82 -6.05 -11.80
N ASP A 312 12.72 -5.94 -10.83
CA ASP A 312 13.20 -7.08 -10.05
C ASP A 312 12.11 -7.67 -9.16
N GLY A 313 11.76 -8.94 -9.41
CA GLY A 313 10.68 -9.61 -8.69
C GLY A 313 9.28 -9.17 -9.11
N MET A 314 9.16 -8.48 -10.25
CA MET A 314 7.86 -8.20 -10.87
C MET A 314 7.16 -9.53 -11.20
N SER A 315 5.99 -9.73 -10.64
CA SER A 315 5.28 -11.02 -10.69
C SER A 315 4.09 -11.04 -11.66
N VAL A 316 3.81 -9.90 -12.29
CA VAL A 316 2.77 -9.72 -13.31
C VAL A 316 3.32 -8.90 -14.47
N GLU A 317 2.64 -8.90 -15.61
CA GLU A 317 3.04 -8.05 -16.75
C GLU A 317 3.03 -6.57 -16.37
N LEU A 318 4.01 -5.82 -16.88
CA LEU A 318 4.00 -4.36 -16.76
C LEU A 318 2.85 -3.74 -17.54
N ASN A 319 2.33 -2.61 -17.07
CA ASN A 319 1.52 -1.73 -17.88
C ASN A 319 2.37 -1.14 -19.02
N ALA A 320 1.79 -1.01 -20.23
CA ALA A 320 2.50 -0.55 -21.42
C ALA A 320 3.20 0.81 -21.22
N GLY A 321 2.58 1.74 -20.47
CA GLY A 321 3.20 3.03 -20.16
C GLY A 321 4.40 2.93 -19.24
N ALA A 322 4.36 2.05 -18.26
CA ALA A 322 5.50 1.77 -17.39
C ALA A 322 6.64 1.12 -18.19
N GLU A 323 6.33 0.12 -19.03
CA GLU A 323 7.33 -0.52 -19.91
C GLU A 323 7.99 0.49 -20.83
N LYS A 324 7.21 1.39 -21.45
CA LYS A 324 7.73 2.48 -22.29
C LYS A 324 8.67 3.40 -21.53
N PHE A 325 8.31 3.79 -20.29
CA PHE A 325 9.16 4.62 -19.45
C PHE A 325 10.50 3.95 -19.14
N PHE A 326 10.50 2.68 -18.75
CA PHE A 326 11.73 1.96 -18.40
C PHE A 326 12.58 1.59 -19.63
N SER A 327 11.98 1.45 -20.81
CA SER A 327 12.72 1.18 -22.06
C SER A 327 13.32 2.44 -22.69
N GLY A 328 13.03 3.64 -22.15
CA GLY A 328 13.55 4.91 -22.69
C GLY A 328 12.98 5.32 -24.05
N LYS A 329 11.81 4.78 -24.40
CA LYS A 329 11.12 5.04 -25.69
C LYS A 329 10.15 6.21 -25.60
#